data_b706074180d5474127076c09eb3e8b47
#
_entry.id   b706074180d5474127076c09eb3e8b47
#
_cell.length_a   1.000
_cell.length_b   1.000
_cell.length_c   1.000
_cell.angle_alpha   90.00
_cell.angle_beta   90.00
_cell.angle_gamma   90.00
#
_symmetry.space_group_name_H-M   'P 1'
#
loop_
_entity.id
_entity.type
_entity.pdbx_description
1 polymer ?
#
loop_
_entity_poly.entity_id
_entity_poly.type
_entity_poly.pdbx_seq_one_letter_code
_entity_poly.pdbx_strand_id
1 'polypeptide(L)'
;MAPRSTGKTAESSDKVGVICRALRRAIIEQALEHGAKLPEDSLGERFGVSRTIARHALGQLAAEGLVELRRNRIAVVATPSWQEARDAFDIRIELERLVVRQLSGKLTKNQIAALNAHVDSEDRARDGSDAVSIRLATEFHILLANMTNSPILVRYVSEVAYRCCLTLSLYSRPHSSECAINEHRAIIAALVKGDTDKVMGLMHSHLDSVANRALVAPAPQRGRDLLDILAPYADEGENDRVVKMPKIVRAR
;
A
#
# COMPACT_ATOMS: atom_id res chain seq x y z
N MET A 1 -37.97 -10.22 -25.22
CA MET A 1 -37.53 -9.39 -24.06
C MET A 1 -36.04 -9.58 -23.94
N ALA A 2 -35.25 -8.58 -24.32
CA ALA A 2 -33.78 -8.69 -24.38
C ALA A 2 -33.15 -8.32 -23.03
N PRO A 3 -32.05 -8.98 -22.59
CA PRO A 3 -31.34 -8.61 -21.35
C PRO A 3 -30.43 -7.41 -21.63
N ARG A 4 -30.79 -6.25 -21.10
CA ARG A 4 -29.90 -5.08 -21.02
C ARG A 4 -29.34 -5.03 -19.60
N SER A 5 -28.01 -5.05 -19.44
CA SER A 5 -27.23 -4.28 -18.44
C SER A 5 -25.90 -4.85 -17.93
N THR A 6 -25.24 -5.74 -18.66
CA THR A 6 -23.91 -6.23 -18.21
C THR A 6 -22.75 -5.29 -18.52
N GLY A 7 -22.85 -4.39 -19.53
CA GLY A 7 -21.77 -3.49 -19.92
C GLY A 7 -21.53 -2.32 -18.97
N LYS A 8 -22.58 -1.68 -18.45
CA LYS A 8 -22.46 -0.50 -17.58
C LYS A 8 -21.88 -0.80 -16.19
N THR A 9 -22.10 -1.99 -15.66
CA THR A 9 -21.57 -2.41 -14.35
C THR A 9 -20.08 -2.74 -14.41
N ALA A 10 -19.62 -3.37 -15.48
CA ALA A 10 -18.20 -3.67 -15.67
C ALA A 10 -17.36 -2.39 -15.87
N GLU A 11 -17.82 -1.46 -16.71
CA GLU A 11 -17.17 -0.17 -16.93
C GLU A 11 -17.14 0.71 -15.66
N SER A 12 -18.18 0.69 -14.84
CA SER A 12 -18.22 1.39 -13.58
C SER A 12 -17.26 0.78 -12.54
N SER A 13 -17.14 -0.54 -12.51
CA SER A 13 -16.20 -1.25 -11.63
C SER A 13 -14.75 -0.95 -11.98
N ASP A 14 -14.42 -0.85 -13.27
CA ASP A 14 -13.07 -0.51 -13.73
C ASP A 14 -12.70 0.94 -13.31
N LYS A 15 -13.61 1.89 -13.47
CA LYS A 15 -13.41 3.30 -13.04
C LYS A 15 -13.21 3.41 -11.52
N VAL A 16 -13.95 2.66 -10.70
CA VAL A 16 -13.75 2.59 -9.25
C VAL A 16 -12.35 2.06 -8.95
N GLY A 17 -11.92 1.00 -9.62
CA GLY A 17 -10.60 0.42 -9.45
C GLY A 17 -9.45 1.39 -9.78
N VAL A 18 -9.60 2.20 -10.85
CA VAL A 18 -8.63 3.25 -11.21
C VAL A 18 -8.47 4.27 -10.08
N ILE A 19 -9.58 4.80 -9.57
CA ILE A 19 -9.55 5.78 -8.47
C ILE A 19 -8.92 5.16 -7.21
N CYS A 20 -9.29 3.92 -6.86
CA CYS A 20 -8.72 3.25 -5.70
C CYS A 20 -7.21 3.06 -5.83
N ARG A 21 -6.71 2.65 -6.99
CA ARG A 21 -5.27 2.50 -7.23
C ARG A 21 -4.55 3.84 -7.10
N ALA A 22 -5.05 4.90 -7.73
CA ALA A 22 -4.44 6.23 -7.70
C ALA A 22 -4.42 6.81 -6.29
N LEU A 23 -5.54 6.81 -5.58
CA LEU A 23 -5.62 7.32 -4.21
C LEU A 23 -4.78 6.49 -3.25
N ARG A 24 -4.84 5.15 -3.33
CA ARG A 24 -4.00 4.27 -2.49
C ARG A 24 -2.53 4.58 -2.68
N ARG A 25 -2.08 4.70 -3.92
CA ARG A 25 -0.70 5.04 -4.23
C ARG A 25 -0.32 6.42 -3.68
N ALA A 26 -1.15 7.44 -3.90
CA ALA A 26 -0.91 8.79 -3.40
C ALA A 26 -0.86 8.86 -1.86
N ILE A 27 -1.67 8.05 -1.16
CA ILE A 27 -1.66 7.94 0.30
C ILE A 27 -0.39 7.21 0.77
N ILE A 28 -0.07 6.07 0.19
CA ILE A 28 1.09 5.26 0.58
C ILE A 28 2.41 6.01 0.29
N GLU A 29 2.50 6.70 -0.85
CA GLU A 29 3.64 7.55 -1.20
C GLU A 29 3.64 8.89 -0.44
N GLN A 30 2.75 9.09 0.54
CA GLN A 30 2.67 10.29 1.39
C GLN A 30 2.45 11.59 0.60
N ALA A 31 1.99 11.50 -0.64
CA ALA A 31 1.58 12.66 -1.43
C ALA A 31 0.26 13.25 -0.91
N LEU A 32 -0.63 12.39 -0.39
CA LEU A 32 -1.80 12.75 0.39
C LEU A 32 -1.51 12.54 1.88
N GLU A 33 -1.44 13.63 2.62
CA GLU A 33 -1.14 13.62 4.05
C GLU A 33 -2.33 13.11 4.88
N HIS A 34 -2.06 12.70 6.11
CA HIS A 34 -3.07 12.32 7.09
C HIS A 34 -4.08 13.45 7.32
N GLY A 35 -5.35 13.12 7.38
CA GLY A 35 -6.43 14.08 7.53
C GLY A 35 -6.73 14.91 6.27
N ALA A 36 -6.00 14.72 5.17
CA ALA A 36 -6.28 15.38 3.90
C ALA A 36 -7.72 15.10 3.47
N LYS A 37 -8.43 16.15 3.07
CA LYS A 37 -9.82 16.05 2.61
C LYS A 37 -9.90 15.46 1.22
N LEU A 38 -10.85 14.56 1.00
CA LEU A 38 -11.10 13.85 -0.25
C LEU A 38 -12.53 14.16 -0.75
N PRO A 39 -12.78 15.37 -1.30
CA PRO A 39 -14.12 15.75 -1.76
C PRO A 39 -14.54 14.89 -2.96
N GLU A 40 -15.75 14.28 -2.89
CA GLU A 40 -16.28 13.43 -3.96
C GLU A 40 -16.40 14.17 -5.29
N ASP A 41 -16.71 15.47 -5.24
CA ASP A 41 -16.88 16.32 -6.45
C ASP A 41 -15.53 16.55 -7.14
N SER A 42 -14.47 16.87 -6.39
CA SER A 42 -13.11 17.05 -6.93
C SER A 42 -12.57 15.75 -7.52
N LEU A 43 -12.81 14.62 -6.86
CA LEU A 43 -12.45 13.31 -7.41
C LEU A 43 -13.25 12.99 -8.67
N GLY A 44 -14.55 13.29 -8.67
CA GLY A 44 -15.41 13.14 -9.84
C GLY A 44 -14.90 13.93 -11.04
N GLU A 45 -14.54 15.18 -10.82
CA GLU A 45 -13.96 16.08 -11.84
C GLU A 45 -12.62 15.53 -12.36
N ARG A 46 -11.68 15.20 -11.46
CA ARG A 46 -10.34 14.74 -11.84
C ARG A 46 -10.33 13.46 -12.65
N PHE A 47 -11.19 12.50 -12.28
CA PHE A 47 -11.25 11.18 -12.94
C PHE A 47 -12.35 11.06 -14.01
N GLY A 48 -13.05 12.14 -14.32
CA GLY A 48 -14.15 12.12 -15.31
C GLY A 48 -15.28 11.16 -14.94
N VAL A 49 -15.65 11.07 -13.65
CA VAL A 49 -16.66 10.14 -13.15
C VAL A 49 -17.73 10.86 -12.33
N SER A 50 -18.85 10.17 -12.12
CA SER A 50 -19.91 10.70 -11.24
C SER A 50 -19.47 10.67 -9.76
N ARG A 51 -20.05 11.58 -8.95
CA ARG A 51 -19.91 11.61 -7.50
C ARG A 51 -20.20 10.23 -6.84
N THR A 52 -21.16 9.47 -7.37
CA THR A 52 -21.48 8.14 -6.88
C THR A 52 -20.30 7.16 -7.07
N ILE A 53 -19.62 7.21 -8.21
CA ILE A 53 -18.42 6.37 -8.47
C ILE A 53 -17.27 6.77 -7.54
N ALA A 54 -17.04 8.07 -7.37
CA ALA A 54 -16.04 8.57 -6.41
C ALA A 54 -16.34 8.10 -4.97
N ARG A 55 -17.61 8.18 -4.54
CA ARG A 55 -18.05 7.67 -3.23
C ARG A 55 -17.82 6.17 -3.07
N HIS A 56 -18.08 5.36 -4.10
CA HIS A 56 -17.81 3.93 -4.06
C HIS A 56 -16.31 3.65 -3.89
N ALA A 57 -15.43 4.37 -4.58
CA ALA A 57 -13.98 4.24 -4.42
C ALA A 57 -13.54 4.61 -2.99
N LEU A 58 -14.03 5.72 -2.45
CA LEU A 58 -13.76 6.10 -1.05
C LEU A 58 -14.27 5.04 -0.06
N GLY A 59 -15.42 4.41 -0.34
CA GLY A 59 -15.96 3.30 0.46
C GLY A 59 -15.04 2.08 0.46
N GLN A 60 -14.45 1.72 -0.68
CA GLN A 60 -13.48 0.63 -0.75
C GLN A 60 -12.20 0.96 0.02
N LEU A 61 -11.66 2.17 -0.14
CA LEU A 61 -10.46 2.62 0.61
C LEU A 61 -10.73 2.73 2.11
N ALA A 62 -11.97 3.03 2.51
CA ALA A 62 -12.36 3.00 3.93
C ALA A 62 -12.39 1.57 4.48
N ALA A 63 -12.85 0.60 3.70
CA ALA A 63 -12.76 -0.82 4.08
C ALA A 63 -11.31 -1.30 4.21
N GLU A 64 -10.37 -0.71 3.45
CA GLU A 64 -8.94 -0.95 3.57
C GLU A 64 -8.28 -0.17 4.73
N GLY A 65 -9.03 0.71 5.40
CA GLY A 65 -8.53 1.53 6.51
C GLY A 65 -7.67 2.73 6.09
N LEU A 66 -7.62 3.05 4.80
CA LEU A 66 -6.86 4.19 4.27
C LEU A 66 -7.64 5.52 4.34
N VAL A 67 -8.96 5.44 4.40
CA VAL A 67 -9.87 6.59 4.38
C VAL A 67 -10.86 6.49 5.54
N GLU A 68 -11.17 7.60 6.18
CA GLU A 68 -12.29 7.73 7.12
C GLU A 68 -13.49 8.36 6.43
N LEU A 69 -14.60 7.59 6.38
CA LEU A 69 -15.89 8.13 6.00
C LEU A 69 -16.57 8.76 7.21
N ARG A 70 -16.90 10.04 7.11
CA ARG A 70 -17.54 10.82 8.18
C ARG A 70 -19.00 11.10 7.81
N ARG A 71 -19.94 10.86 8.73
CA ARG A 71 -21.35 11.15 8.49
C ARG A 71 -21.53 12.65 8.22
N ASN A 72 -22.14 12.99 7.06
CA ASN A 72 -22.41 14.37 6.61
C ASN A 72 -21.15 15.26 6.52
N ARG A 73 -19.97 14.69 6.33
CA ARG A 73 -18.72 15.42 6.17
C ARG A 73 -17.90 14.84 5.02
N ILE A 74 -16.94 15.61 4.53
CA ILE A 74 -16.00 15.17 3.53
C ILE A 74 -15.16 14.03 4.11
N ALA A 75 -14.94 12.96 3.33
CA ALA A 75 -14.02 11.88 3.66
C ALA A 75 -12.59 12.43 3.78
N VAL A 76 -11.79 11.79 4.62
CA VAL A 76 -10.38 12.21 4.84
C VAL A 76 -9.47 10.99 4.80
N VAL A 77 -8.19 11.22 4.52
CA VAL A 77 -7.14 10.21 4.72
C VAL A 77 -7.11 9.85 6.21
N ALA A 78 -7.08 8.57 6.52
CA ALA A 78 -7.11 8.07 7.89
C ALA A 78 -5.87 8.52 8.68
N THR A 79 -6.08 8.75 9.98
CA THR A 79 -5.00 9.11 10.92
C THR A 79 -5.05 8.12 12.07
N PRO A 80 -4.34 6.96 11.96
CA PRO A 80 -4.37 5.96 13.00
C PRO A 80 -3.80 6.52 14.31
N SER A 81 -4.46 6.21 15.40
CA SER A 81 -3.92 6.45 16.74
C SER A 81 -2.71 5.53 17.00
N TRP A 82 -1.90 5.87 17.98
CA TRP A 82 -0.76 5.04 18.37
C TRP A 82 -1.15 3.61 18.76
N GLN A 83 -2.29 3.44 19.45
CA GLN A 83 -2.79 2.11 19.83
C GLN A 83 -3.24 1.31 18.60
N GLU A 84 -4.02 1.91 17.70
CA GLU A 84 -4.42 1.27 16.44
C GLU A 84 -3.23 0.87 15.58
N ALA A 85 -2.19 1.72 15.57
CA ALA A 85 -0.95 1.41 14.88
C ALA A 85 -0.27 0.16 15.45
N ARG A 86 -0.16 0.07 16.77
CA ARG A 86 0.42 -1.09 17.46
C ARG A 86 -0.38 -2.36 17.20
N ASP A 87 -1.69 -2.30 17.38
CA ASP A 87 -2.58 -3.44 17.14
C ASP A 87 -2.48 -3.92 15.69
N ALA A 88 -2.34 -3.01 14.72
CA ALA A 88 -2.17 -3.36 13.32
C ALA A 88 -0.85 -4.12 13.07
N PHE A 89 0.27 -3.72 13.70
CA PHE A 89 1.54 -4.43 13.58
C PHE A 89 1.46 -5.82 14.22
N ASP A 90 0.87 -5.96 15.40
CA ASP A 90 0.71 -7.24 16.08
C ASP A 90 -0.10 -8.23 15.22
N ILE A 91 -1.22 -7.79 14.65
CA ILE A 91 -2.04 -8.59 13.74
C ILE A 91 -1.26 -8.93 12.46
N ARG A 92 -0.54 -7.96 11.87
CA ARG A 92 0.26 -8.15 10.67
C ARG A 92 1.29 -9.25 10.82
N ILE A 93 2.02 -9.25 11.93
CA ILE A 93 3.03 -10.26 12.25
C ILE A 93 2.42 -11.66 12.18
N GLU A 94 1.29 -11.89 12.83
CA GLU A 94 0.67 -13.21 12.86
C GLU A 94 0.08 -13.64 11.51
N LEU A 95 -0.54 -12.73 10.78
CA LEU A 95 -1.05 -13.02 9.42
C LEU A 95 0.09 -13.35 8.45
N GLU A 96 1.18 -12.61 8.49
CA GLU A 96 2.30 -12.83 7.56
C GLU A 96 3.15 -14.05 7.94
N ARG A 97 3.23 -14.41 9.23
CA ARG A 97 3.75 -15.71 9.65
C ARG A 97 2.92 -16.87 9.08
N LEU A 98 1.59 -16.72 9.02
CA LEU A 98 0.72 -17.68 8.37
C LEU A 98 0.99 -17.77 6.86
N VAL A 99 1.20 -16.63 6.18
CA VAL A 99 1.55 -16.58 4.75
C VAL A 99 2.82 -17.38 4.48
N VAL A 100 3.92 -17.05 5.14
CA VAL A 100 5.21 -17.70 4.87
C VAL A 100 5.19 -19.19 5.26
N ARG A 101 4.44 -19.58 6.31
CA ARG A 101 4.22 -20.97 6.66
C ARG A 101 3.50 -21.76 5.55
N GLN A 102 2.51 -21.14 4.90
CA GLN A 102 1.78 -21.78 3.80
C GLN A 102 2.64 -21.93 2.55
N LEU A 103 3.54 -20.99 2.28
CA LEU A 103 4.38 -20.92 1.09
C LEU A 103 5.69 -21.70 1.21
N SER A 104 6.14 -22.01 2.43
CA SER A 104 7.43 -22.66 2.69
C SER A 104 7.60 -23.95 1.90
N GLY A 105 8.62 -24.01 1.03
CA GLY A 105 8.92 -25.12 0.16
C GLY A 105 7.92 -25.38 -0.98
N LYS A 106 6.96 -24.48 -1.21
CA LYS A 106 5.88 -24.67 -2.20
C LYS A 106 5.88 -23.63 -3.33
N LEU A 107 6.81 -22.69 -3.34
CA LEU A 107 6.87 -21.68 -4.39
C LEU A 107 7.25 -22.30 -5.74
N THR A 108 6.53 -21.93 -6.78
CA THR A 108 6.88 -22.26 -8.15
C THR A 108 8.08 -21.41 -8.64
N LYS A 109 8.76 -21.87 -9.69
CA LYS A 109 9.86 -21.10 -10.31
C LYS A 109 9.42 -19.71 -10.74
N ASN A 110 8.21 -19.55 -11.27
CA ASN A 110 7.67 -18.24 -11.69
C ASN A 110 7.41 -17.33 -10.48
N GLN A 111 6.91 -17.87 -9.37
CA GLN A 111 6.71 -17.10 -8.14
C GLN A 111 8.04 -16.63 -7.55
N ILE A 112 9.06 -17.51 -7.52
CA ILE A 112 10.41 -17.14 -7.08
C ILE A 112 10.99 -16.04 -7.97
N ALA A 113 10.86 -16.16 -9.29
CA ALA A 113 11.32 -15.14 -10.22
C ALA A 113 10.60 -13.79 -10.00
N ALA A 114 9.28 -13.81 -9.78
CA ALA A 114 8.50 -12.60 -9.47
C ALA A 114 8.94 -11.93 -8.18
N LEU A 115 9.19 -12.69 -7.10
CA LEU A 115 9.68 -12.15 -5.83
C LEU A 115 11.07 -11.51 -5.98
N ASN A 116 12.00 -12.18 -6.67
CA ASN A 116 13.33 -11.63 -6.91
C ASN A 116 13.27 -10.36 -7.75
N ALA A 117 12.47 -10.33 -8.83
CA ALA A 117 12.27 -9.14 -9.65
C ALA A 117 11.67 -7.96 -8.86
N HIS A 118 10.79 -8.25 -7.89
CA HIS A 118 10.22 -7.25 -7.01
C HIS A 118 11.29 -6.67 -6.07
N VAL A 119 12.08 -7.51 -5.40
CA VAL A 119 13.18 -7.07 -4.52
C VAL A 119 14.26 -6.32 -5.30
N ASP A 120 14.55 -6.70 -6.55
CA ASP A 120 15.43 -5.92 -7.44
C ASP A 120 14.84 -4.54 -7.76
N SER A 121 13.52 -4.39 -7.77
CA SER A 121 12.88 -3.08 -7.91
C SER A 121 12.98 -2.24 -6.65
N GLU A 122 12.90 -2.84 -5.47
CA GLU A 122 13.20 -2.19 -4.19
C GLU A 122 14.65 -1.67 -4.17
N ASP A 123 15.60 -2.50 -4.61
CA ASP A 123 17.03 -2.16 -4.65
C ASP A 123 17.32 -0.98 -5.60
N ARG A 124 16.68 -0.96 -6.77
CA ARG A 124 16.77 0.19 -7.69
C ARG A 124 16.17 1.48 -7.13
N ALA A 125 15.20 1.38 -6.25
CA ALA A 125 14.54 2.54 -5.63
C ALA A 125 15.24 3.00 -4.34
N ARG A 126 16.25 2.28 -3.85
CA ARG A 126 16.90 2.47 -2.55
C ARG A 126 17.41 3.90 -2.31
N ASP A 127 18.04 4.49 -3.31
CA ASP A 127 18.65 5.82 -3.22
C ASP A 127 17.69 6.94 -3.69
N GLY A 128 16.41 6.59 -3.89
CA GLY A 128 15.38 7.49 -4.38
C GLY A 128 14.52 8.10 -3.26
N SER A 129 13.22 8.15 -3.48
CA SER A 129 12.25 8.65 -2.49
C SER A 129 11.93 7.59 -1.43
N ASP A 130 12.01 7.95 -0.15
CA ASP A 130 11.59 7.09 0.97
C ASP A 130 10.17 6.57 0.78
N ALA A 131 9.26 7.41 0.26
CA ALA A 131 7.88 7.05 0.01
C ALA A 131 7.74 5.93 -1.03
N VAL A 132 8.56 5.93 -2.09
CA VAL A 132 8.57 4.86 -3.10
C VAL A 132 9.15 3.58 -2.49
N SER A 133 10.21 3.68 -1.69
CA SER A 133 10.81 2.54 -0.99
C SER A 133 9.83 1.89 -0.03
N ILE A 134 9.09 2.68 0.77
CA ILE A 134 8.06 2.20 1.70
C ILE A 134 6.93 1.49 0.93
N ARG A 135 6.49 2.06 -0.20
CA ARG A 135 5.47 1.43 -1.04
C ARG A 135 5.92 0.07 -1.56
N LEU A 136 7.09 0.00 -2.17
CA LEU A 136 7.63 -1.24 -2.73
C LEU A 136 7.83 -2.30 -1.64
N ALA A 137 8.38 -1.92 -0.48
CA ALA A 137 8.51 -2.83 0.65
C ALA A 137 7.14 -3.35 1.13
N THR A 138 6.11 -2.51 1.18
CA THR A 138 4.74 -2.93 1.52
C THR A 138 4.16 -3.89 0.47
N GLU A 139 4.38 -3.61 -0.81
CA GLU A 139 3.90 -4.43 -1.93
C GLU A 139 4.54 -5.82 -1.96
N PHE A 140 5.78 -5.99 -1.46
CA PHE A 140 6.41 -7.30 -1.29
C PHE A 140 5.56 -8.26 -0.44
N HIS A 141 5.05 -7.80 0.68
CA HIS A 141 4.22 -8.60 1.59
C HIS A 141 2.87 -8.96 0.96
N ILE A 142 2.28 -8.01 0.24
CA ILE A 142 1.02 -8.25 -0.50
C ILE A 142 1.25 -9.26 -1.64
N LEU A 143 2.40 -9.19 -2.31
CA LEU A 143 2.79 -10.15 -3.35
C LEU A 143 2.92 -11.57 -2.76
N LEU A 144 3.56 -11.72 -1.60
CA LEU A 144 3.62 -13.00 -0.88
C LEU A 144 2.22 -13.51 -0.54
N ALA A 145 1.35 -12.66 0.01
CA ALA A 145 -0.01 -13.07 0.34
C ALA A 145 -0.78 -13.56 -0.89
N ASN A 146 -0.64 -12.88 -2.05
CA ASN A 146 -1.27 -13.29 -3.30
C ASN A 146 -0.84 -14.70 -3.75
N MET A 147 0.40 -15.09 -3.47
CA MET A 147 0.92 -16.42 -3.84
C MET A 147 0.28 -17.56 -3.05
N THR A 148 -0.40 -17.28 -1.93
CA THR A 148 -1.15 -18.29 -1.17
C THR A 148 -2.42 -18.75 -1.86
N ASN A 149 -2.91 -18.01 -2.87
CA ASN A 149 -4.21 -18.19 -3.52
C ASN A 149 -5.40 -18.18 -2.55
N SER A 150 -5.25 -17.56 -1.38
CA SER A 150 -6.32 -17.39 -0.39
C SER A 150 -6.87 -15.96 -0.44
N PRO A 151 -8.05 -15.72 -1.06
CA PRO A 151 -8.61 -14.36 -1.16
C PRO A 151 -8.84 -13.70 0.21
N ILE A 152 -9.18 -14.51 1.22
CA ILE A 152 -9.38 -14.03 2.59
C ILE A 152 -8.07 -13.54 3.19
N LEU A 153 -7.00 -14.35 3.07
CA LEU A 153 -5.69 -13.99 3.60
C LEU A 153 -5.10 -12.77 2.89
N VAL A 154 -5.21 -12.72 1.56
CA VAL A 154 -4.81 -11.55 0.76
C VAL A 154 -5.50 -10.28 1.25
N ARG A 155 -6.83 -10.33 1.45
CA ARG A 155 -7.61 -9.17 1.91
C ARG A 155 -7.10 -8.67 3.26
N TYR A 156 -6.98 -9.55 4.27
CA TYR A 156 -6.60 -9.12 5.61
C TYR A 156 -5.12 -8.68 5.70
N VAL A 157 -4.22 -9.36 4.99
CA VAL A 157 -2.81 -8.92 4.92
C VAL A 157 -2.71 -7.55 4.25
N SER A 158 -3.42 -7.33 3.13
CA SER A 158 -3.39 -6.03 2.44
C SER A 158 -3.92 -4.91 3.33
N GLU A 159 -5.05 -5.14 4.03
CA GLU A 159 -5.65 -4.16 4.93
C GLU A 159 -4.67 -3.76 6.05
N VAL A 160 -4.11 -4.73 6.78
CA VAL A 160 -3.19 -4.41 7.87
C VAL A 160 -1.87 -3.83 7.38
N ALA A 161 -1.34 -4.29 6.22
CA ALA A 161 -0.13 -3.74 5.63
C ALA A 161 -0.30 -2.26 5.26
N TYR A 162 -1.44 -1.88 4.68
CA TYR A 162 -1.73 -0.47 4.38
C TYR A 162 -1.90 0.38 5.64
N ARG A 163 -2.55 -0.12 6.69
CA ARG A 163 -2.65 0.56 7.98
C ARG A 163 -1.27 0.78 8.63
N CYS A 164 -0.39 -0.22 8.58
CA CYS A 164 0.99 -0.08 9.04
C CYS A 164 1.78 0.94 8.19
N CYS A 165 1.54 0.99 6.87
CA CYS A 165 2.16 1.96 5.98
C CYS A 165 1.77 3.40 6.34
N LEU A 166 0.50 3.66 6.67
CA LEU A 166 0.05 4.96 7.19
C LEU A 166 0.78 5.33 8.48
N THR A 167 1.00 4.36 9.37
CA THR A 167 1.73 4.58 10.62
C THR A 167 3.18 4.97 10.38
N LEU A 168 3.85 4.31 9.42
CA LEU A 168 5.21 4.66 9.03
C LEU A 168 5.32 6.12 8.58
N SER A 169 4.33 6.62 7.85
CA SER A 169 4.33 8.01 7.40
C SER A 169 4.14 9.03 8.52
N LEU A 170 3.47 8.66 9.62
CA LEU A 170 3.23 9.53 10.77
C LEU A 170 4.38 9.57 11.76
N TYR A 171 5.01 8.42 12.00
CA TYR A 171 5.83 8.18 13.18
C TYR A 171 7.27 7.78 12.86
N SER A 172 7.61 7.41 11.60
CA SER A 172 8.95 6.89 11.31
C SER A 172 10.02 7.96 11.17
N ARG A 173 11.26 7.58 11.57
CA ARG A 173 12.48 8.32 11.23
C ARG A 173 12.98 7.94 9.83
N PRO A 174 13.86 8.78 9.20
CA PRO A 174 14.54 8.41 7.96
C PRO A 174 15.11 7.00 8.05
N HIS A 175 14.82 6.15 7.09
CA HIS A 175 15.06 4.72 7.13
C HIS A 175 16.14 4.33 6.11
N SER A 176 17.04 3.40 6.50
CA SER A 176 17.87 2.69 5.55
C SER A 176 17.05 1.57 4.89
N SER A 177 16.68 1.75 3.64
CA SER A 177 16.02 0.74 2.82
C SER A 177 16.86 -0.53 2.61
N GLU A 178 18.17 -0.44 2.76
CA GLU A 178 19.12 -1.54 2.57
C GLU A 178 18.88 -2.72 3.52
N CYS A 179 18.55 -2.46 4.80
CA CYS A 179 18.24 -3.52 5.75
C CYS A 179 17.01 -4.31 5.33
N ALA A 180 15.93 -3.63 4.90
CA ALA A 180 14.70 -4.27 4.47
C ALA A 180 14.91 -5.16 3.23
N ILE A 181 15.68 -4.70 2.24
CA ILE A 181 16.01 -5.45 1.01
C ILE A 181 16.75 -6.75 1.35
N ASN A 182 17.74 -6.70 2.24
CA ASN A 182 18.49 -7.88 2.66
C ASN A 182 17.60 -8.87 3.45
N GLU A 183 16.71 -8.37 4.30
CA GLU A 183 15.74 -9.18 5.04
C GLU A 183 14.76 -9.86 4.07
N HIS A 184 14.23 -9.17 3.05
CA HIS A 184 13.37 -9.76 2.03
C HIS A 184 14.09 -10.85 1.22
N ARG A 185 15.34 -10.63 0.82
CA ARG A 185 16.16 -11.68 0.16
C ARG A 185 16.36 -12.90 1.06
N ALA A 186 16.57 -12.71 2.35
CA ALA A 186 16.72 -13.80 3.31
C ALA A 186 15.40 -14.60 3.48
N ILE A 187 14.27 -13.91 3.52
CA ILE A 187 12.92 -14.52 3.57
C ILE A 187 12.70 -15.39 2.32
N ILE A 188 12.98 -14.87 1.12
CA ILE A 188 12.85 -15.63 -0.14
C ILE A 188 13.74 -16.88 -0.10
N ALA A 189 14.99 -16.75 0.32
CA ALA A 189 15.93 -17.87 0.39
C ALA A 189 15.45 -18.97 1.36
N ALA A 190 14.88 -18.59 2.52
CA ALA A 190 14.33 -19.54 3.48
C ALA A 190 13.03 -20.21 2.95
N LEU A 191 12.15 -19.46 2.27
CA LEU A 191 10.96 -19.99 1.60
C LEU A 191 11.32 -21.06 0.57
N VAL A 192 12.34 -20.80 -0.27
CA VAL A 192 12.81 -21.74 -1.31
C VAL A 192 13.38 -23.01 -0.70
N LYS A 193 14.11 -22.90 0.43
CA LYS A 193 14.66 -24.05 1.17
C LYS A 193 13.59 -24.89 1.87
N GLY A 194 12.40 -24.34 2.09
CA GLY A 194 11.34 -25.00 2.85
C GLY A 194 11.60 -25.06 4.36
N ASP A 195 12.49 -24.22 4.88
CA ASP A 195 12.79 -24.11 6.31
C ASP A 195 11.72 -23.22 6.99
N THR A 196 10.62 -23.87 7.38
CA THR A 196 9.43 -23.21 7.89
C THR A 196 9.69 -22.40 9.17
N ASP A 197 10.41 -22.98 10.12
CA ASP A 197 10.68 -22.29 11.39
C ASP A 197 11.58 -21.07 11.18
N LYS A 198 12.59 -21.23 10.34
CA LYS A 198 13.48 -20.13 9.99
C LYS A 198 12.75 -18.99 9.28
N VAL A 199 11.90 -19.28 8.29
CA VAL A 199 11.20 -18.23 7.56
C VAL A 199 10.16 -17.52 8.43
N MET A 200 9.49 -18.24 9.32
CA MET A 200 8.58 -17.64 10.31
C MET A 200 9.32 -16.72 11.29
N GLY A 201 10.51 -17.11 11.73
CA GLY A 201 11.38 -16.29 12.58
C GLY A 201 11.90 -15.04 11.86
N LEU A 202 12.34 -15.18 10.60
CA LEU A 202 12.79 -14.05 9.77
C LEU A 202 11.67 -13.04 9.53
N MET A 203 10.46 -13.50 9.19
CA MET A 203 9.31 -12.63 8.98
C MET A 203 8.93 -11.89 10.28
N HIS A 204 8.90 -12.58 11.40
CA HIS A 204 8.65 -11.97 12.70
C HIS A 204 9.67 -10.87 13.01
N SER A 205 10.98 -11.19 12.96
CA SER A 205 12.04 -10.24 13.27
C SER A 205 12.04 -9.02 12.33
N HIS A 206 11.75 -9.24 11.04
CA HIS A 206 11.61 -8.18 10.05
C HIS A 206 10.48 -7.21 10.44
N LEU A 207 9.27 -7.73 10.67
CA LEU A 207 8.11 -6.89 10.98
C LEU A 207 8.20 -6.23 12.37
N ASP A 208 8.78 -6.90 13.34
CA ASP A 208 9.07 -6.30 14.66
C ASP A 208 10.06 -5.13 14.52
N SER A 209 11.11 -5.29 13.72
CA SER A 209 12.03 -4.21 13.41
C SER A 209 11.34 -3.02 12.71
N VAL A 210 10.40 -3.29 11.79
CA VAL A 210 9.59 -2.25 11.15
C VAL A 210 8.70 -1.55 12.16
N ALA A 211 8.00 -2.31 13.05
CA ALA A 211 7.14 -1.77 14.10
C ALA A 211 7.90 -0.86 15.06
N ASN A 212 9.05 -1.31 15.54
CA ASN A 212 9.90 -0.55 16.46
C ASN A 212 10.40 0.77 15.85
N ARG A 213 10.60 0.83 14.53
CA ARG A 213 10.93 2.07 13.81
C ARG A 213 9.72 2.97 13.58
N ALA A 214 8.56 2.37 13.35
CA ALA A 214 7.31 3.10 13.09
C ALA A 214 6.78 3.87 14.30
N LEU A 215 7.05 3.43 15.52
CA LEU A 215 6.40 3.92 16.74
C LEU A 215 7.22 5.00 17.47
N VAL A 216 7.93 5.87 16.74
CA VAL A 216 8.86 6.87 17.33
C VAL A 216 8.45 8.32 16.99
N ALA A 217 7.47 8.89 17.67
CA ALA A 217 7.07 10.34 17.71
C ALA A 217 6.78 11.13 16.40
N PRO A 218 5.74 12.01 16.38
CA PRO A 218 5.17 12.59 15.16
C PRO A 218 5.98 13.75 14.54
N ALA A 219 5.89 13.88 13.18
CA ALA A 219 6.46 14.97 12.40
C ALA A 219 5.41 16.08 12.06
N PRO A 220 5.80 17.35 11.81
CA PRO A 220 4.88 18.46 11.54
C PRO A 220 4.34 18.48 10.10
N GLN A 221 3.05 18.82 9.94
CA GLN A 221 2.28 18.78 8.67
C GLN A 221 2.44 20.06 7.82
N ARG A 222 2.44 19.91 6.48
CA ARG A 222 2.33 20.99 5.49
C ARG A 222 1.23 20.67 4.47
N GLY A 223 0.31 21.62 4.26
CA GLY A 223 -0.82 21.42 3.32
C GLY A 223 -0.46 21.68 1.85
N ARG A 224 -0.94 20.82 0.94
CA ARG A 224 -0.90 20.97 -0.52
C ARG A 224 -2.31 20.80 -1.11
N ASP A 225 -2.55 21.31 -2.32
CA ASP A 225 -3.82 21.12 -3.01
C ASP A 225 -4.02 19.67 -3.46
N LEU A 226 -5.24 19.13 -3.27
CA LEU A 226 -5.56 17.74 -3.60
C LEU A 226 -5.42 17.44 -5.10
N LEU A 227 -5.84 18.36 -5.96
CA LEU A 227 -5.84 18.14 -7.41
C LEU A 227 -4.42 18.08 -7.97
N ASP A 228 -3.53 18.96 -7.47
CA ASP A 228 -2.11 18.97 -7.84
C ASP A 228 -1.40 17.68 -7.38
N ILE A 229 -1.74 17.19 -6.19
CA ILE A 229 -1.19 15.94 -5.64
C ILE A 229 -1.60 14.73 -6.50
N LEU A 230 -2.86 14.69 -6.95
CA LEU A 230 -3.39 13.55 -7.70
C LEU A 230 -3.04 13.57 -9.20
N ALA A 231 -2.61 14.71 -9.74
CA ALA A 231 -2.30 14.83 -11.17
C ALA A 231 -1.38 13.71 -11.71
N PRO A 232 -0.25 13.37 -11.05
CA PRO A 232 0.66 12.31 -11.53
C PRO A 232 0.05 10.90 -11.48
N TYR A 233 -0.96 10.67 -10.66
CA TYR A 233 -1.55 9.35 -10.41
C TYR A 233 -2.82 9.07 -11.23
N ALA A 234 -3.42 10.09 -11.83
CA ALA A 234 -4.67 9.95 -12.58
C ALA A 234 -4.46 9.40 -14.00
N ASP A 235 -3.28 9.63 -14.58
CA ASP A 235 -2.99 9.30 -15.98
C ASP A 235 -2.43 7.86 -16.15
N GLU A 236 -2.33 7.07 -15.09
CA GLU A 236 -1.81 5.67 -15.12
C GLU A 236 -2.75 4.67 -15.83
N GLY A 237 -3.88 5.11 -16.38
CA GLY A 237 -4.82 4.24 -17.13
C GLY A 237 -4.36 3.86 -18.55
N GLU A 238 -3.33 4.49 -19.11
CA GLU A 238 -2.92 4.27 -20.51
C GLU A 238 -1.43 3.91 -20.74
N ASN A 239 -0.53 3.99 -19.75
CA ASN A 239 0.87 3.64 -20.02
C ASN A 239 1.63 3.17 -18.77
N ASP A 240 2.13 1.96 -18.84
CA ASP A 240 3.09 1.30 -17.91
C ASP A 240 4.51 1.93 -18.03
N ARG A 241 4.62 3.27 -17.99
CA ARG A 241 5.89 4.00 -18.03
C ARG A 241 6.20 4.59 -16.66
N VAL A 242 7.34 4.22 -16.12
CA VAL A 242 7.98 4.81 -14.93
C VAL A 242 7.92 6.35 -15.02
N VAL A 243 7.07 6.97 -14.18
CA VAL A 243 6.95 8.43 -14.13
C VAL A 243 8.18 8.97 -13.38
N LYS A 244 9.01 9.76 -14.09
CA LYS A 244 10.08 10.54 -13.44
C LYS A 244 9.44 11.61 -12.56
N MET A 245 9.66 11.52 -11.25
CA MET A 245 9.22 12.52 -10.27
C MET A 245 9.81 13.90 -10.58
N PRO A 246 9.06 15.00 -10.46
CA PRO A 246 9.62 16.35 -10.56
C PRO A 246 10.58 16.63 -9.39
N LYS A 247 11.75 17.20 -9.69
CA LYS A 247 12.72 17.62 -8.69
C LYS A 247 12.09 18.65 -7.74
N ILE A 248 12.11 18.37 -6.45
CA ILE A 248 11.71 19.31 -5.40
C ILE A 248 12.69 20.48 -5.40
N VAL A 249 12.24 21.65 -5.82
CA VAL A 249 13.00 22.90 -5.69
C VAL A 249 12.94 23.31 -4.22
N ARG A 250 14.05 23.20 -3.51
CA ARG A 250 14.19 23.77 -2.17
C ARG A 250 14.21 25.30 -2.31
N ALA A 251 13.16 25.97 -1.83
CA ALA A 251 13.19 27.40 -1.62
C ALA A 251 14.18 27.73 -0.47
N ARG A 252 15.04 28.71 -0.71
CA ARG A 252 15.97 29.28 0.28
C ARG A 252 15.24 30.07 1.36
#